data_0128d56c8208dc305cb8d45ec30ae2ab
#
_entry.id   0128d56c8208dc305cb8d45ec30ae2ab
#
_cell.length_a   1.000
_cell.length_b   1.000
_cell.length_c   1.000
_cell.angle_alpha   90.00
_cell.angle_beta   90.00
_cell.angle_gamma   90.00
#
_symmetry.space_group_name_H-M   'P 1'
#
loop_
_entity.id
_entity.type
_entity.pdbx_description
1 polymer ?
#
loop_
_entity_poly.entity_id
_entity_poly.type
_entity_poly.pdbx_seq_one_letter_code
_entity_poly.pdbx_strand_id
1 'polypeptide(L)'
;MKGSLDITASDFFCGAGGSTTGMISIPGVRVSAASNHWDKAIETHQYNHQHTEHILADLSQITPKLFPRTTIGWFSPECTWHSNARGAKRLAAQISLLSDDLPSEAAERSRATMWDVVRFTEYHRYELVFVENVVEIYSWPLYRPWIAAMHALGYEHRLICLNSMHSWTFGTPAPQSRDRVYVCFWKAGNRAPDFET
;
A
#
# COMPACT_ATOMS: atom_id res chain seq x y z
N MET A 1 2.64 35.36 4.87
CA MET A 1 3.10 34.17 4.09
C MET A 1 2.53 32.94 4.77
N LYS A 2 1.54 32.25 4.18
CA LYS A 2 1.09 30.93 4.66
C LYS A 2 2.25 29.97 4.40
N GLY A 3 2.88 29.44 5.46
CA GLY A 3 3.91 28.43 5.31
C GLY A 3 3.36 27.29 4.46
N SER A 4 4.06 26.88 3.42
CA SER A 4 3.72 25.70 2.66
C SER A 4 3.76 24.52 3.64
N LEU A 5 2.67 23.78 3.74
CA LEU A 5 2.65 22.53 4.48
C LEU A 5 3.67 21.59 3.81
N ASP A 6 4.77 21.28 4.49
CA ASP A 6 5.74 20.28 4.03
C ASP A 6 5.24 18.89 4.49
N ILE A 7 4.43 18.25 3.66
CA ILE A 7 3.87 16.95 3.92
C ILE A 7 4.85 15.89 3.40
N THR A 8 5.36 15.06 4.29
CA THR A 8 6.30 14.01 3.95
C THR A 8 5.63 12.65 3.87
N ALA A 9 6.09 11.80 2.96
CA ALA A 9 5.59 10.46 2.79
C ALA A 9 6.72 9.42 2.76
N SER A 10 6.43 8.20 3.21
CA SER A 10 7.22 7.00 2.94
C SER A 10 6.41 6.08 2.04
N ASP A 11 7.03 5.56 0.97
CA ASP A 11 6.42 4.67 -0.02
C ASP A 11 6.97 3.25 0.14
N PHE A 12 6.15 2.38 0.71
CA PHE A 12 6.51 1.00 1.00
C PHE A 12 5.93 0.05 -0.05
N PHE A 13 6.72 -0.95 -0.45
CA PHE A 13 6.43 -1.83 -1.58
C PHE A 13 6.31 -1.04 -2.89
N CYS A 14 7.14 -0.01 -3.03
CA CYS A 14 7.02 1.12 -3.97
C CYS A 14 7.01 0.75 -5.46
N GLY A 15 7.39 -0.49 -5.83
CA GLY A 15 7.50 -0.89 -7.24
C GLY A 15 8.38 0.06 -8.04
N ALA A 16 7.94 0.45 -9.23
CA ALA A 16 8.65 1.39 -10.12
C ALA A 16 8.37 2.87 -9.80
N GLY A 17 7.57 3.18 -8.75
CA GLY A 17 7.32 4.55 -8.29
C GLY A 17 6.03 5.20 -8.79
N GLY A 18 5.01 4.41 -9.17
CA GLY A 18 3.72 4.96 -9.58
C GLY A 18 3.02 5.73 -8.46
N SER A 19 3.03 5.21 -7.24
CA SER A 19 2.54 5.86 -6.02
C SER A 19 3.30 7.15 -5.72
N THR A 20 4.63 7.10 -5.77
CA THR A 20 5.48 8.28 -5.58
C THR A 20 5.17 9.37 -6.62
N THR A 21 5.02 9.01 -7.91
CA THR A 21 4.64 9.95 -8.98
C THR A 21 3.30 10.63 -8.65
N GLY A 22 2.30 9.86 -8.18
CA GLY A 22 1.01 10.40 -7.76
C GLY A 22 1.14 11.35 -6.56
N MET A 23 1.87 10.96 -5.54
CA MET A 23 2.04 11.78 -4.32
C MET A 23 2.75 13.10 -4.59
N ILE A 24 3.86 13.10 -5.33
CA ILE A 24 4.62 14.32 -5.64
C ILE A 24 3.90 15.27 -6.62
N SER A 25 2.86 14.81 -7.31
CA SER A 25 2.01 15.69 -8.13
C SER A 25 1.15 16.64 -7.28
N ILE A 26 1.01 16.36 -5.99
CA ILE A 26 0.24 17.19 -5.05
C ILE A 26 1.17 18.26 -4.47
N PRO A 27 0.86 19.57 -4.66
CA PRO A 27 1.68 20.65 -4.15
C PRO A 27 1.93 20.55 -2.62
N GLY A 28 3.20 20.61 -2.21
CA GLY A 28 3.59 20.53 -0.80
C GLY A 28 3.77 19.09 -0.28
N VAL A 29 3.61 18.06 -1.11
CA VAL A 29 3.91 16.66 -0.77
C VAL A 29 5.26 16.27 -1.35
N ARG A 30 6.09 15.63 -0.54
CA ARG A 30 7.35 14.99 -0.97
C ARG A 30 7.47 13.58 -0.41
N VAL A 31 8.05 12.68 -1.18
CA VAL A 31 8.36 11.32 -0.72
C VAL A 31 9.79 11.30 -0.20
N SER A 32 9.95 11.07 1.09
CA SER A 32 11.23 11.08 1.78
C SER A 32 11.98 9.76 1.63
N ALA A 33 11.27 8.63 1.67
CA ALA A 33 11.85 7.31 1.53
C ALA A 33 10.94 6.38 0.73
N ALA A 34 11.56 5.49 -0.03
CA ALA A 34 10.88 4.42 -0.76
C ALA A 34 11.58 3.09 -0.51
N SER A 35 10.81 2.00 -0.36
CA SER A 35 11.37 0.68 -0.08
C SER A 35 10.67 -0.43 -0.87
N ASN A 36 11.49 -1.38 -1.30
CA ASN A 36 11.04 -2.64 -1.88
C ASN A 36 12.11 -3.72 -1.61
N HIS A 37 11.71 -5.00 -1.60
CA HIS A 37 12.65 -6.10 -1.45
C HIS A 37 13.33 -6.49 -2.78
N TRP A 38 12.78 -6.06 -3.91
CA TRP A 38 13.30 -6.37 -5.24
C TRP A 38 14.21 -5.25 -5.74
N ASP A 39 15.48 -5.61 -6.01
CA ASP A 39 16.52 -4.68 -6.45
C ASP A 39 16.14 -3.90 -7.72
N LYS A 40 15.51 -4.58 -8.71
CA LYS A 40 15.09 -3.94 -9.95
C LYS A 40 13.97 -2.92 -9.77
N ALA A 41 13.10 -3.13 -8.77
CA ALA A 41 12.09 -2.12 -8.41
C ALA A 41 12.79 -0.87 -7.85
N ILE A 42 13.74 -1.04 -6.95
CA ILE A 42 14.52 0.06 -6.37
C ILE A 42 15.35 0.80 -7.42
N GLU A 43 16.04 0.08 -8.31
CA GLU A 43 16.80 0.67 -9.41
C GLU A 43 15.90 1.54 -10.31
N THR A 44 14.73 1.02 -10.69
CA THR A 44 13.77 1.73 -11.54
C THR A 44 13.17 2.93 -10.81
N HIS A 45 12.80 2.76 -9.53
CA HIS A 45 12.28 3.84 -8.71
C HIS A 45 13.31 4.97 -8.54
N GLN A 46 14.56 4.63 -8.29
CA GLN A 46 15.65 5.60 -8.15
C GLN A 46 15.90 6.38 -9.45
N TYR A 47 15.80 5.72 -10.59
CA TYR A 47 15.91 6.39 -11.88
C TYR A 47 14.79 7.45 -12.06
N ASN A 48 13.57 7.12 -11.65
CA ASN A 48 12.40 7.99 -11.80
C ASN A 48 12.32 9.09 -10.70
N HIS A 49 12.84 8.82 -9.49
CA HIS A 49 12.62 9.65 -8.29
C HIS A 49 13.92 9.86 -7.52
N GLN A 50 14.89 10.54 -8.11
CA GLN A 50 16.26 10.72 -7.61
C GLN A 50 16.36 11.47 -6.26
N HIS A 51 15.31 12.21 -5.86
CA HIS A 51 15.27 12.98 -4.62
C HIS A 51 14.70 12.19 -3.42
N THR A 52 14.32 10.94 -3.62
CA THR A 52 13.82 10.03 -2.59
C THR A 52 14.97 9.16 -2.07
N GLU A 53 15.03 8.93 -0.78
CA GLU A 53 15.93 7.92 -0.19
C GLU A 53 15.43 6.51 -0.55
N HIS A 54 16.30 5.66 -1.06
CA HIS A 54 15.95 4.32 -1.51
C HIS A 54 16.53 3.25 -0.57
N ILE A 55 15.64 2.39 -0.07
CA ILE A 55 16.00 1.34 0.89
C ILE A 55 15.63 -0.02 0.30
N LEU A 56 16.65 -0.79 -0.13
CA LEU A 56 16.44 -2.17 -0.56
C LEU A 56 16.28 -3.05 0.69
N ALA A 57 15.05 -3.45 0.98
CA ALA A 57 14.76 -4.26 2.16
C ALA A 57 13.47 -5.06 2.02
N ASP A 58 13.48 -6.26 2.60
CA ASP A 58 12.26 -6.98 2.95
C ASP A 58 11.72 -6.38 4.26
N LEU A 59 10.57 -5.72 4.19
CA LEU A 59 9.99 -5.03 5.35
C LEU A 59 9.75 -5.98 6.52
N SER A 60 9.45 -7.25 6.27
CA SER A 60 9.24 -8.24 7.33
C SER A 60 10.50 -8.56 8.13
N GLN A 61 11.68 -8.32 7.56
CA GLN A 61 13.00 -8.61 8.15
C GLN A 61 13.69 -7.39 8.78
N ILE A 62 13.12 -6.18 8.57
CA ILE A 62 13.78 -4.94 8.96
C ILE A 62 13.00 -4.21 10.07
N THR A 63 13.73 -3.49 10.92
CA THR A 63 13.09 -2.64 11.94
C THR A 63 12.54 -1.35 11.34
N PRO A 64 11.30 -0.94 11.67
CA PRO A 64 10.75 0.34 11.24
C PRO A 64 11.63 1.55 11.59
N LYS A 65 12.46 1.43 12.63
CA LYS A 65 13.37 2.50 13.09
C LYS A 65 14.33 3.00 12.01
N LEU A 66 14.65 2.19 11.00
CA LEU A 66 15.55 2.55 9.92
C LEU A 66 14.93 3.52 8.90
N PHE A 67 13.65 3.76 8.99
CA PHE A 67 12.94 4.67 8.10
C PHE A 67 12.70 6.02 8.76
N PRO A 68 12.71 7.11 7.98
CA PRO A 68 12.40 8.44 8.49
C PRO A 68 10.97 8.53 9.02
N ARG A 69 10.74 9.40 10.00
CA ARG A 69 9.37 9.75 10.39
C ARG A 69 8.76 10.64 9.33
N THR A 70 7.58 10.25 8.85
CA THR A 70 6.84 10.97 7.82
C THR A 70 5.39 11.19 8.25
N THR A 71 4.71 12.14 7.60
CA THR A 71 3.29 12.41 7.83
C THR A 71 2.42 11.29 7.27
N ILE A 72 2.81 10.77 6.10
CA ILE A 72 2.06 9.74 5.36
C ILE A 72 2.89 8.46 5.29
N GLY A 73 2.24 7.33 5.57
CA GLY A 73 2.70 6.00 5.19
C GLY A 73 1.88 5.49 4.01
N TRP A 74 2.49 5.29 2.86
CA TRP A 74 1.87 4.63 1.72
C TRP A 74 2.38 3.20 1.62
N PHE A 75 1.47 2.24 1.47
CA PHE A 75 1.79 0.82 1.42
C PHE A 75 1.06 0.16 0.24
N SER A 76 1.81 -0.54 -0.59
CA SER A 76 1.27 -1.39 -1.68
C SER A 76 1.72 -2.84 -1.47
N PRO A 77 1.25 -3.51 -0.39
CA PRO A 77 1.70 -4.85 -0.03
C PRO A 77 1.33 -5.87 -1.11
N GLU A 78 2.16 -6.89 -1.25
CA GLU A 78 1.99 -7.92 -2.27
C GLU A 78 0.64 -8.64 -2.15
N CYS A 79 0.00 -8.87 -3.29
CA CYS A 79 -1.30 -9.51 -3.40
C CYS A 79 -1.28 -10.83 -4.18
N THR A 80 -0.14 -11.52 -4.21
CA THR A 80 0.06 -12.71 -5.07
C THR A 80 -0.98 -13.82 -4.86
N TRP A 81 -1.59 -13.89 -3.69
CA TRP A 81 -2.64 -14.86 -3.38
C TRP A 81 -4.05 -14.37 -3.78
N HIS A 82 -4.29 -13.07 -3.82
CA HIS A 82 -5.62 -12.49 -4.05
C HIS A 82 -5.88 -12.11 -5.51
N SER A 83 -4.85 -12.02 -6.34
CA SER A 83 -4.96 -11.55 -7.72
C SER A 83 -5.52 -12.64 -8.67
N ASN A 84 -6.63 -12.34 -9.35
CA ASN A 84 -7.18 -13.13 -10.45
C ASN A 84 -6.35 -13.06 -11.74
N ALA A 85 -5.27 -12.28 -11.76
CA ALA A 85 -4.40 -12.10 -12.93
C ALA A 85 -3.63 -13.36 -13.36
N ARG A 86 -3.61 -14.41 -12.53
CA ARG A 86 -3.12 -15.74 -12.93
C ARG A 86 -4.25 -16.53 -13.59
N GLY A 87 -4.32 -16.51 -14.93
CA GLY A 87 -5.31 -17.24 -15.73
C GLY A 87 -5.41 -18.76 -15.52
N ALA A 88 -4.65 -19.33 -14.57
CA ALA A 88 -4.66 -20.75 -14.20
C ALA A 88 -5.48 -21.05 -12.92
N LYS A 89 -6.10 -20.05 -12.27
CA LYS A 89 -6.68 -20.22 -10.92
C LYS A 89 -7.96 -21.05 -10.84
N ARG A 90 -8.76 -21.15 -11.90
CA ARG A 90 -9.97 -21.97 -11.84
C ARG A 90 -9.69 -23.47 -11.70
N LEU A 91 -8.62 -23.94 -12.33
CA LEU A 91 -8.20 -25.36 -12.23
C LEU A 91 -7.43 -25.62 -10.93
N ALA A 92 -6.57 -24.71 -10.50
CA ALA A 92 -5.81 -24.82 -9.25
C ALA A 92 -6.70 -24.72 -8.00
N ALA A 93 -7.75 -23.88 -8.00
CA ALA A 93 -8.70 -23.79 -6.89
C ALA A 93 -9.54 -25.07 -6.73
N GLN A 94 -9.89 -25.75 -7.83
CA GLN A 94 -10.56 -27.05 -7.78
C GLN A 94 -9.62 -28.17 -7.30
N ILE A 95 -8.35 -28.12 -7.63
CA ILE A 95 -7.34 -29.10 -7.18
C ILE A 95 -6.98 -28.85 -5.71
N SER A 96 -6.90 -27.60 -5.25
CA SER A 96 -6.60 -27.21 -3.85
C SER A 96 -7.72 -27.58 -2.86
N LEU A 97 -8.95 -27.75 -3.31
CA LEU A 97 -10.04 -28.28 -2.47
C LEU A 97 -9.92 -29.79 -2.22
N LEU A 98 -9.04 -30.46 -2.96
CA LEU A 98 -8.82 -31.91 -2.89
C LEU A 98 -7.45 -32.31 -2.35
N SER A 99 -6.57 -31.33 -2.08
CA SER A 99 -5.23 -31.56 -1.53
C SER A 99 -5.05 -30.76 -0.23
N ASP A 100 -4.60 -31.45 0.81
CA ASP A 100 -4.13 -30.86 2.09
C ASP A 100 -2.81 -30.08 1.92
N ASP A 101 -2.60 -29.44 0.77
CA ASP A 101 -1.38 -28.70 0.49
C ASP A 101 -1.31 -27.43 1.35
N LEU A 102 -0.29 -27.40 2.20
CA LEU A 102 0.12 -26.19 2.92
C LEU A 102 0.26 -25.01 1.95
N PRO A 103 -0.16 -23.81 2.34
CA PRO A 103 0.03 -22.61 1.52
C PRO A 103 1.48 -22.49 1.08
N SER A 104 1.73 -22.22 -0.21
CA SER A 104 3.11 -22.01 -0.68
C SER A 104 3.77 -20.88 0.12
N GLU A 105 5.09 -20.96 0.36
CA GLU A 105 5.86 -19.90 1.04
C GLU A 105 5.57 -18.49 0.47
N ALA A 106 5.35 -18.41 -0.84
CA ALA A 106 4.96 -17.15 -1.50
C ALA A 106 3.59 -16.63 -1.03
N ALA A 107 2.63 -17.52 -0.75
CA ALA A 107 1.31 -17.15 -0.24
C ALA A 107 1.37 -16.74 1.23
N GLU A 108 2.22 -17.36 2.03
CA GLU A 108 2.47 -16.96 3.43
C GLU A 108 3.16 -15.60 3.49
N ARG A 109 4.19 -15.40 2.68
CA ARG A 109 4.91 -14.12 2.58
C ARG A 109 3.96 -12.98 2.15
N SER A 110 3.14 -13.21 1.14
CA SER A 110 2.15 -12.22 0.68
C SER A 110 1.13 -11.82 1.76
N ARG A 111 0.76 -12.75 2.64
CA ARG A 111 -0.13 -12.43 3.78
C ARG A 111 0.60 -11.71 4.90
N ALA A 112 1.87 -12.01 5.12
CA ALA A 112 2.70 -11.35 6.12
C ALA A 112 2.87 -9.86 5.83
N THR A 113 2.99 -9.45 4.56
CA THR A 113 3.20 -8.05 4.17
C THR A 113 2.05 -7.11 4.58
N MET A 114 0.82 -7.62 4.72
CA MET A 114 -0.30 -6.84 5.26
C MET A 114 -0.10 -6.49 6.75
N TRP A 115 0.55 -7.36 7.52
CA TRP A 115 0.86 -7.10 8.94
C TRP A 115 2.01 -6.12 9.12
N ASP A 116 2.88 -5.96 8.13
CA ASP A 116 3.90 -4.90 8.13
C ASP A 116 3.27 -3.50 8.16
N VAL A 117 2.11 -3.32 7.52
CA VAL A 117 1.34 -2.06 7.63
C VAL A 117 1.05 -1.73 9.10
N VAL A 118 0.53 -2.70 9.85
CA VAL A 118 0.22 -2.52 11.28
C VAL A 118 1.50 -2.21 12.08
N ARG A 119 2.53 -3.00 11.89
CA ARG A 119 3.82 -2.89 12.60
C ARG A 119 4.51 -1.53 12.36
N PHE A 120 4.55 -1.08 11.12
CA PHE A 120 5.12 0.22 10.76
C PHE A 120 4.26 1.38 11.27
N THR A 121 2.94 1.24 11.20
CA THR A 121 2.00 2.25 11.71
C THR A 121 2.09 2.36 13.23
N GLU A 122 2.22 1.25 13.94
CA GLU A 122 2.42 1.24 15.40
C GLU A 122 3.67 2.01 15.81
N TYR A 123 4.78 1.83 15.07
CA TYR A 123 6.05 2.50 15.38
C TYR A 123 6.04 3.98 14.99
N HIS A 124 5.65 4.30 13.74
CA HIS A 124 5.78 5.65 13.19
C HIS A 124 4.64 6.58 13.56
N ARG A 125 3.45 6.04 13.84
CA ARG A 125 2.25 6.83 14.19
C ARG A 125 1.92 7.89 13.14
N TYR A 126 1.92 7.50 11.86
CA TYR A 126 1.56 8.37 10.74
C TYR A 126 0.26 9.13 10.99
N GLU A 127 0.14 10.35 10.44
CA GLU A 127 -1.16 11.06 10.45
C GLU A 127 -2.16 10.41 9.49
N LEU A 128 -1.66 9.96 8.34
CA LEU A 128 -2.44 9.27 7.32
C LEU A 128 -1.70 7.99 6.89
N VAL A 129 -2.44 6.93 6.68
CA VAL A 129 -1.95 5.68 6.10
C VAL A 129 -2.82 5.30 4.92
N PHE A 130 -2.20 5.08 3.77
CA PHE A 130 -2.87 4.59 2.57
C PHE A 130 -2.37 3.19 2.25
N VAL A 131 -3.30 2.28 2.03
CA VAL A 131 -2.99 0.90 1.64
C VAL A 131 -3.68 0.59 0.32
N GLU A 132 -2.90 0.38 -0.73
CA GLU A 132 -3.37 -0.04 -2.06
C GLU A 132 -3.33 -1.55 -2.17
N ASN A 133 -4.40 -2.15 -2.71
CA ASN A 133 -4.41 -3.58 -3.02
C ASN A 133 -5.43 -3.89 -4.12
N VAL A 134 -5.51 -5.16 -4.52
CA VAL A 134 -6.57 -5.67 -5.39
C VAL A 134 -7.89 -5.77 -4.64
N VAL A 135 -9.02 -5.70 -5.35
CA VAL A 135 -10.36 -5.76 -4.73
C VAL A 135 -10.62 -7.09 -4.02
N GLU A 136 -9.96 -8.15 -4.42
CA GLU A 136 -10.06 -9.48 -3.81
C GLU A 136 -9.52 -9.55 -2.37
N ILE A 137 -8.84 -8.52 -1.88
CA ILE A 137 -8.38 -8.44 -0.48
C ILE A 137 -9.53 -8.64 0.52
N TYR A 138 -10.76 -8.29 0.14
CA TYR A 138 -11.95 -8.54 0.98
C TYR A 138 -12.21 -10.02 1.26
N SER A 139 -11.77 -10.91 0.39
CA SER A 139 -11.90 -12.35 0.56
C SER A 139 -10.86 -12.95 1.50
N TRP A 140 -9.90 -12.14 1.94
CA TRP A 140 -8.91 -12.59 2.91
C TRP A 140 -9.54 -12.76 4.30
N PRO A 141 -9.49 -13.97 4.89
CA PRO A 141 -10.16 -14.22 6.18
C PRO A 141 -9.71 -13.30 7.32
N LEU A 142 -8.46 -12.82 7.26
CA LEU A 142 -7.89 -11.91 8.28
C LEU A 142 -8.09 -10.42 7.95
N TYR A 143 -8.82 -10.07 6.88
CA TYR A 143 -9.08 -8.66 6.54
C TYR A 143 -9.73 -7.89 7.70
N ARG A 144 -10.79 -8.45 8.28
CA ARG A 144 -11.47 -7.81 9.43
C ARG A 144 -10.59 -7.71 10.68
N PRO A 145 -9.87 -8.78 11.11
CA PRO A 145 -8.87 -8.69 12.17
C PRO A 145 -7.78 -7.63 11.91
N TRP A 146 -7.32 -7.51 10.67
CA TRP A 146 -6.34 -6.52 10.27
C TRP A 146 -6.86 -5.08 10.42
N ILE A 147 -8.09 -4.80 9.96
CA ILE A 147 -8.78 -3.52 10.19
C ILE A 147 -8.94 -3.26 11.70
N ALA A 148 -9.33 -4.27 12.49
CA ALA A 148 -9.48 -4.14 13.94
C ALA A 148 -8.16 -3.80 14.63
N ALA A 149 -7.03 -4.33 14.15
CA ALA A 149 -5.70 -3.98 14.67
C ALA A 149 -5.38 -2.49 14.42
N MET A 150 -5.70 -1.95 13.24
CA MET A 150 -5.52 -0.53 12.94
C MET A 150 -6.42 0.36 13.82
N HIS A 151 -7.66 -0.06 14.07
CA HIS A 151 -8.57 0.63 15.00
C HIS A 151 -8.00 0.62 16.43
N ALA A 152 -7.45 -0.52 16.89
CA ALA A 152 -6.81 -0.61 18.21
C ALA A 152 -5.59 0.31 18.33
N LEU A 153 -4.91 0.63 17.22
CA LEU A 153 -3.86 1.63 17.19
C LEU A 153 -4.38 3.08 17.22
N GLY A 154 -5.72 3.28 17.23
CA GLY A 154 -6.36 4.60 17.29
C GLY A 154 -6.59 5.24 15.91
N TYR A 155 -6.78 4.45 14.87
CA TYR A 155 -7.11 4.93 13.53
C TYR A 155 -8.58 4.66 13.19
N GLU A 156 -9.19 5.60 12.48
CA GLU A 156 -10.41 5.40 11.71
C GLU A 156 -10.06 5.09 10.27
N HIS A 157 -11.00 4.55 9.48
CA HIS A 157 -10.72 4.24 8.09
C HIS A 157 -11.90 4.50 7.18
N ARG A 158 -11.59 4.73 5.92
CA ARG A 158 -12.53 4.68 4.79
C ARG A 158 -11.91 3.86 3.67
N LEU A 159 -12.78 3.22 2.93
CA LEU A 159 -12.41 2.39 1.82
C LEU A 159 -12.94 2.99 0.52
N ILE A 160 -12.07 3.03 -0.49
CA ILE A 160 -12.33 3.59 -1.80
C ILE A 160 -11.96 2.55 -2.85
N CYS A 161 -12.89 2.27 -3.77
CA CYS A 161 -12.61 1.44 -4.94
C CYS A 161 -12.48 2.36 -6.16
N LEU A 162 -11.36 2.24 -6.87
CA LEU A 162 -11.08 3.01 -8.08
C LEU A 162 -10.69 2.08 -9.22
N ASN A 163 -11.14 2.44 -10.42
CA ASN A 163 -10.63 1.86 -11.65
C ASN A 163 -9.88 2.94 -12.44
N SER A 164 -8.65 2.67 -12.83
CA SER A 164 -7.80 3.65 -13.52
C SER A 164 -8.37 4.12 -14.87
N MET A 165 -9.26 3.33 -15.49
CA MET A 165 -9.97 3.69 -16.72
C MET A 165 -11.05 4.76 -16.49
N HIS A 166 -11.52 4.90 -15.25
CA HIS A 166 -12.65 5.79 -14.88
C HIS A 166 -12.25 6.93 -13.94
N SER A 167 -10.94 7.15 -13.73
CA SER A 167 -10.43 8.14 -12.76
C SER A 167 -10.36 9.56 -13.35
N TRP A 168 -11.46 10.05 -13.96
CA TRP A 168 -11.54 11.37 -14.62
C TRP A 168 -11.32 12.55 -13.67
N THR A 169 -11.68 12.42 -12.42
CA THR A 169 -11.53 13.47 -11.41
C THR A 169 -10.06 13.82 -11.14
N PHE A 170 -9.16 12.87 -11.37
CA PHE A 170 -7.73 13.01 -11.07
C PHE A 170 -6.86 13.28 -12.29
N GLY A 171 -7.45 13.47 -13.46
CA GLY A 171 -6.72 13.72 -14.70
C GLY A 171 -7.17 12.80 -15.83
N THR A 172 -6.33 12.65 -16.87
CA THR A 172 -6.62 11.76 -17.99
C THR A 172 -6.59 10.30 -17.53
N PRO A 173 -7.70 9.55 -17.69
CA PRO A 173 -7.73 8.14 -17.30
C PRO A 173 -6.70 7.31 -18.05
N ALA A 174 -6.20 6.27 -17.40
CA ALA A 174 -5.30 5.32 -18.05
C ALA A 174 -6.09 4.41 -19.00
N PRO A 175 -5.54 4.06 -20.18
CA PRO A 175 -6.18 3.14 -21.14
C PRO A 175 -6.07 1.68 -20.65
N GLN A 176 -6.33 1.45 -19.38
CA GLN A 176 -6.22 0.16 -18.71
C GLN A 176 -7.32 0.00 -17.67
N SER A 177 -8.15 -1.04 -17.81
CA SER A 177 -9.08 -1.42 -16.75
C SER A 177 -8.28 -2.06 -15.60
N ARG A 178 -8.16 -1.32 -14.49
CA ARG A 178 -7.39 -1.73 -13.31
C ARG A 178 -8.16 -1.35 -12.05
N ASP A 179 -8.93 -2.31 -11.54
CA ASP A 179 -9.63 -2.14 -10.28
C ASP A 179 -8.66 -2.24 -9.11
N ARG A 180 -8.74 -1.28 -8.19
CA ARG A 180 -7.98 -1.25 -6.95
C ARG A 180 -8.83 -0.79 -5.80
N VAL A 181 -8.51 -1.30 -4.64
CA VAL A 181 -9.02 -0.80 -3.38
C VAL A 181 -7.93 0.01 -2.68
N TYR A 182 -8.34 1.13 -2.12
CA TYR A 182 -7.52 1.95 -1.25
C TYR A 182 -8.18 1.99 0.13
N VAL A 183 -7.47 1.50 1.14
CA VAL A 183 -7.90 1.65 2.53
C VAL A 183 -7.15 2.84 3.10
N CYS A 184 -7.88 3.91 3.37
CA CYS A 184 -7.34 5.15 3.91
C CYS A 184 -7.60 5.21 5.40
N PHE A 185 -6.53 5.35 6.19
CA PHE A 185 -6.61 5.48 7.65
C PHE A 185 -6.16 6.88 8.08
N TRP A 186 -6.81 7.41 9.11
CA TRP A 186 -6.42 8.66 9.78
C TRP A 186 -6.56 8.48 11.29
N LYS A 187 -5.84 9.28 12.06
CA LYS A 187 -5.94 9.23 13.52
C LYS A 187 -7.35 9.57 13.98
N ALA A 188 -7.91 8.76 14.85
CA ALA A 188 -9.21 8.99 15.46
C ALA A 188 -9.26 10.36 16.17
N GLY A 189 -10.37 11.07 16.00
CA GLY A 189 -10.54 12.43 16.51
C GLY A 189 -10.06 13.54 15.56
N ASN A 190 -9.30 13.23 14.53
CA ASN A 190 -9.02 14.17 13.45
C ASN A 190 -10.21 14.24 12.49
N ARG A 191 -10.32 15.36 11.77
CA ARG A 191 -11.31 15.45 10.69
C ARG A 191 -11.01 14.38 9.63
N ALA A 192 -12.04 13.62 9.26
CA ALA A 192 -11.92 12.68 8.15
C ALA A 192 -11.47 13.41 6.88
N PRO A 193 -10.56 12.83 6.08
CA PRO A 193 -10.27 13.36 4.76
C PRO A 193 -11.54 13.42 3.92
N ASP A 194 -11.65 14.45 3.07
CA ASP A 194 -12.74 14.57 2.13
C ASP A 194 -12.46 13.66 0.93
N PHE A 195 -13.33 12.68 0.72
CA PHE A 195 -13.24 11.73 -0.39
C PHE A 195 -14.40 11.93 -1.39
N GLU A 196 -15.24 12.96 -1.18
CA GLU A 196 -16.36 13.32 -2.05
C GLU A 196 -15.87 14.40 -3.02
N THR A 197 -15.46 13.97 -4.20
CA THR A 197 -15.09 14.87 -5.31
C THR A 197 -15.90 14.54 -6.55
#